data_6ea6e24a384fb338552c1935e1564153
#
_entry.id   6ea6e24a384fb338552c1935e1564153
#
_cell.length_a   1.000
_cell.length_b   1.000
_cell.length_c   1.000
_cell.angle_alpha   90.00
_cell.angle_beta   90.00
_cell.angle_gamma   90.00
#
_symmetry.space_group_name_H-M   'P 1'
#
loop_
_entity.id
_entity.type
_entity.pdbx_description
1 polymer ?
#
loop_
_entity_poly.entity_id
_entity_poly.type
_entity_poly.pdbx_seq_one_letter_code
_entity_poly.pdbx_strand_id
1 'polypeptide(L)' 'MKRSHSVRIKAPKGQMVVSRERRSVGYLVRCPKQDAHLYELMPEEDALALEAQWKAEDEAKAKAEAEAGDAQP' A
#
# COMPACT_ATOMS: atom_id res chain seq x y z
N MET A 1 -30.79 -1.79 -5.99
CA MET A 1 -29.60 -1.43 -5.23
C MET A 1 -28.49 -2.43 -5.47
N LYS A 2 -27.35 -1.95 -5.84
CA LYS A 2 -26.23 -2.82 -6.14
C LYS A 2 -25.41 -3.13 -4.90
N ARG A 3 -25.08 -4.37 -4.74
CA ARG A 3 -24.21 -4.78 -3.68
C ARG A 3 -22.80 -4.86 -4.21
N SER A 4 -21.89 -4.24 -3.52
CA SER A 4 -20.50 -4.37 -3.86
C SER A 4 -20.02 -5.73 -3.42
N HIS A 5 -19.46 -6.48 -4.34
CA HIS A 5 -18.82 -7.73 -3.97
C HIS A 5 -17.43 -7.41 -3.51
N SER A 6 -17.13 -7.79 -2.29
CA SER A 6 -15.79 -7.63 -1.77
C SER A 6 -15.16 -8.99 -1.55
N VAL A 7 -13.87 -9.06 -1.70
CA VAL A 7 -13.11 -10.27 -1.47
C VAL A 7 -12.09 -10.01 -0.39
N ARG A 8 -11.72 -11.05 0.29
CA ARG A 8 -10.67 -10.98 1.31
C ARG A 8 -9.47 -11.72 0.77
N ILE A 9 -8.35 -11.04 0.74
CA ILE A 9 -7.11 -11.64 0.29
C ILE A 9 -6.27 -11.88 1.53
N LYS A 10 -6.05 -13.15 1.83
CA LYS A 10 -5.30 -13.54 3.00
C LYS A 10 -3.94 -14.05 2.57
N ALA A 11 -2.90 -13.49 3.15
CA ALA A 11 -1.55 -13.92 2.84
C ALA A 11 -1.24 -15.24 3.55
N PRO A 12 -0.60 -16.17 2.87
CA PRO A 12 -0.17 -17.40 3.53
C PRO A 12 0.94 -17.09 4.53
N LYS A 13 1.26 -18.08 5.35
CA LYS A 13 2.28 -17.91 6.36
C LYS A 13 3.60 -17.51 5.72
N GLY A 14 4.21 -16.48 6.25
CA GLY A 14 5.49 -15.97 5.74
C GLY A 14 5.37 -15.03 4.58
N GLN A 15 4.15 -14.66 4.20
CA GLN A 15 3.93 -13.71 3.12
C GLN A 15 2.99 -12.60 3.54
N MET A 16 2.89 -11.58 2.71
CA MET A 16 2.00 -10.47 2.94
C MET A 16 1.34 -10.06 1.62
N VAL A 17 0.17 -9.46 1.74
CA VAL A 17 -0.56 -8.92 0.60
C VAL A 17 -0.10 -7.49 0.36
N VAL A 18 0.24 -7.18 -0.87
CA VAL A 18 0.76 -5.87 -1.22
C VAL A 18 -0.04 -5.27 -2.36
N SER A 19 -0.38 -4.00 -2.25
CA SER A 19 -0.99 -3.26 -3.33
C SER A 19 -0.09 -2.08 -3.68
N ARG A 20 0.53 -2.14 -4.85
CA ARG A 20 1.41 -1.07 -5.30
C ARG A 20 0.63 0.18 -5.62
N GLU A 21 -0.56 0.02 -6.16
CA GLU A 21 -1.37 1.16 -6.54
C GLU A 21 -1.86 1.94 -5.33
N ARG A 22 -2.27 1.23 -4.28
CA ARG A 22 -2.72 1.86 -3.05
C ARG A 22 -1.59 2.04 -2.05
N ARG A 23 -0.42 1.51 -2.36
CA ARG A 23 0.77 1.58 -1.52
C ARG A 23 0.46 1.09 -0.10
N SER A 24 -0.14 -0.08 -0.04
CA SER A 24 -0.50 -0.68 1.24
C SER A 24 -0.01 -2.11 1.33
N VAL A 25 0.24 -2.53 2.56
CA VAL A 25 0.79 -3.86 2.86
C VAL A 25 0.05 -4.39 4.08
N GLY A 26 -0.28 -5.66 4.07
CA GLY A 26 -0.97 -6.28 5.20
C GLY A 26 -1.06 -7.78 5.06
N TYR A 27 -1.55 -8.44 6.10
CA TYR A 27 -1.74 -9.88 6.09
C TYR A 27 -3.12 -10.27 5.61
N LEU A 28 -4.09 -9.41 5.81
CA LEU A 28 -5.45 -9.65 5.36
C LEU A 28 -5.97 -8.33 4.80
N VAL A 29 -6.35 -8.36 3.54
CA VAL A 29 -6.83 -7.17 2.87
C VAL A 29 -8.22 -7.44 2.34
N ARG A 30 -9.12 -6.48 2.55
CA ARG A 30 -10.46 -6.54 2.01
C ARG A 30 -10.56 -5.49 0.92
N CYS A 31 -10.95 -5.92 -0.26
CA CYS A 31 -11.05 -5.03 -1.40
C CYS A 31 -12.21 -5.40 -2.29
N PRO A 32 -12.69 -4.48 -3.13
CA PRO A 32 -13.69 -4.82 -4.13
C PRO A 32 -13.14 -5.90 -5.05
N LYS A 33 -14.02 -6.76 -5.52
CA LYS A 33 -13.63 -7.85 -6.40
C LYS A 33 -12.88 -7.33 -7.62
N GLN A 34 -13.31 -6.21 -8.14
CA GLN A 34 -12.70 -5.63 -9.34
C GLN A 34 -11.29 -5.13 -9.08
N ASP A 35 -10.94 -4.85 -7.83
CA ASP A 35 -9.60 -4.39 -7.47
C ASP A 35 -8.68 -5.51 -7.02
N ALA A 36 -9.21 -6.73 -6.94
CA ALA A 36 -8.40 -7.86 -6.45
C ALA A 36 -7.14 -8.08 -7.26
N HIS A 37 -7.18 -7.80 -8.55
CA HIS A 37 -6.02 -7.99 -9.42
C HIS A 37 -4.88 -7.00 -9.12
N LEU A 38 -5.17 -5.95 -8.38
CA LEU A 38 -4.15 -4.97 -8.01
C LEU A 38 -3.31 -5.43 -6.83
N TYR A 39 -3.75 -6.49 -6.17
CA TYR A 39 -3.07 -7.01 -4.99
C TYR A 39 -2.24 -8.22 -5.35
N GLU A 40 -1.08 -8.33 -4.75
CA GLU A 40 -0.19 -9.46 -4.98
C GLU A 40 0.39 -9.95 -3.67
N LEU A 41 0.89 -11.17 -3.69
CA LEU A 41 1.53 -11.78 -2.53
C LEU A 41 3.03 -11.71 -2.69
N MET A 42 3.73 -11.42 -1.61
CA MET A 42 5.18 -11.44 -1.62
C MET A 42 5.69 -11.80 -0.23
N PRO A 43 6.95 -12.27 -0.12
CA PRO A 43 7.51 -12.61 1.19
C PRO A 43 7.46 -11.42 2.14
N GLU A 44 7.31 -11.70 3.43
CA GLU A 44 7.23 -10.65 4.43
C GLU A 44 8.37 -9.66 4.33
N GLU A 45 9.59 -10.16 4.21
CA GLU A 45 10.74 -9.25 4.16
C GLU A 45 10.71 -8.34 2.96
N ASP A 46 10.25 -8.85 1.81
CA ASP A 46 10.11 -8.01 0.62
C ASP A 46 9.02 -6.98 0.80
N ALA A 47 7.89 -7.42 1.35
CA ALA A 47 6.76 -6.52 1.57
C ALA A 47 7.10 -5.42 2.55
N LEU A 48 7.79 -5.75 3.62
CA LEU A 48 8.19 -4.76 4.62
C LEU A 48 9.22 -3.80 4.07
N ALA A 49 10.14 -4.29 3.25
CA ALA A 49 11.12 -3.43 2.60
C ALA A 49 10.43 -2.45 1.66
N LEU A 50 9.44 -2.92 0.93
CA LEU A 50 8.69 -2.06 0.03
C LEU A 50 7.89 -1.01 0.79
N GLU A 51 7.28 -1.41 1.90
CA GLU A 51 6.54 -0.48 2.73
C GLU A 51 7.46 0.58 3.30
N ALA A 52 8.63 0.19 3.76
CA ALA A 52 9.61 1.13 4.28
C ALA A 52 10.07 2.09 3.18
N GLN A 53 10.24 1.61 1.97
CA GLN A 53 10.62 2.44 0.85
C GLN A 53 9.54 3.50 0.58
N TRP A 54 8.28 3.07 0.57
CA TRP A 54 7.16 4.01 0.35
C TRP A 54 7.11 5.07 1.45
N LYS A 55 7.33 4.64 2.68
CA LYS A 55 7.30 5.55 3.81
C LYS A 55 8.42 6.59 3.70
N ALA A 56 9.60 6.14 3.30
CA ALA A 56 10.73 7.05 3.12
C ALA A 56 10.45 8.04 1.99
N GLU A 57 9.84 7.56 0.91
CA GLU A 57 9.48 8.44 -0.21
C GLU A 57 8.45 9.47 0.23
N ASP A 58 7.47 9.05 1.00
CA ASP A 58 6.43 9.96 1.48
C ASP A 58 7.02 11.01 2.41
N GLU A 59 7.92 10.63 3.29
CA GLU A 59 8.58 11.56 4.19
C GLU A 59 9.43 12.56 3.42
N ALA A 60 10.16 12.09 2.42
CA ALA A 60 10.97 12.97 1.61
C ALA A 60 10.10 13.94 0.82
N LYS A 61 8.98 13.47 0.31
CA LYS A 61 8.06 14.32 -0.44
C LYS A 61 7.42 15.36 0.48
N ALA A 62 6.99 14.93 1.65
CA ALA A 62 6.38 15.85 2.59
C ALA A 62 7.37 16.93 3.03
N LYS A 63 8.62 16.54 3.25
CA LYS A 63 9.65 17.48 3.63
C LYS A 63 9.92 18.48 2.51
N ALA A 64 9.98 17.99 1.27
CA ALA A 64 10.22 18.87 0.13
C ALA A 64 9.07 19.86 -0.03
N GLU A 65 7.84 19.40 0.17
CA GLU A 65 6.68 20.27 0.07
C GLU A 65 6.68 21.32 1.19
N ALA A 66 7.06 20.90 2.39
CA ALA A 66 7.14 21.83 3.52
C ALA A 66 8.19 22.90 3.27
N GLU A 67 9.35 22.52 2.75
CA GLU A 67 10.39 23.46 2.42
C GLU A 67 9.97 24.43 1.32
N ALA A 68 9.28 23.89 0.31
CA ALA A 68 8.77 24.74 -0.77
C ALA A 68 7.73 25.72 -0.24
N GLY A 69 6.89 25.27 0.68
CA GLY A 69 5.90 26.11 1.30
C GLY A 69 6.53 27.24 2.11
N ASP A 70 7.56 26.91 2.84
CA ASP A 70 8.28 27.91 3.64
C ASP A 70 9.00 28.92 2.77
N ALA A 71 9.45 28.49 1.61
CA ALA A 71 10.18 29.38 0.72
C ALA A 71 9.28 30.42 0.07
N GLN A 72 8.00 30.20 0.08
CA GLN A 72 7.07 31.16 -0.52
C GLN A 72 6.79 32.31 0.44
N PRO A 73 6.81 33.50 -0.09
CA PRO A 73 6.52 34.68 0.71
C PRO A 73 5.07 34.79 1.13
#